data_d147c8fa4fb0ee27ef5b116e3278feff
#
_entry.id   d147c8fa4fb0ee27ef5b116e3278feff
#
_cell.length_a   1.000
_cell.length_b   1.000
_cell.length_c   1.000
_cell.angle_alpha   90.00
_cell.angle_beta   90.00
_cell.angle_gamma   90.00
#
_symmetry.space_group_name_H-M   'P 1'
#
loop_
_entity.id
_entity.type
_entity.pdbx_description
1 polymer ?
#
loop_
_entity_poly.entity_id
_entity_poly.type
_entity_poly.pdbx_seq_one_letter_code
_entity_poly.pdbx_strand_id
1 'polypeptide(L)'
;MTTSPLSLYDATKDDIAALFPNEPKYRVGQIWQALYEKLKPVDAISNISASMRQQLAEAFPVSLQLQTEQVNADGDTVKFLFQLRNGGHPIETVLMLYADRATVCVSTQAGCAMGCGFCATGQAGFTRHLTSGEIVEQAVRAA
;
A
#
# COMPACT_ATOMS: atom_id res chain seq x y z
N MET A 1 -9.32 10.56 22.16
CA MET A 1 -8.85 10.53 20.76
C MET A 1 -8.58 9.11 20.33
N THR A 2 -9.33 8.63 19.37
CA THR A 2 -9.03 7.34 18.76
C THR A 2 -7.87 7.53 17.76
N THR A 3 -6.73 6.97 18.07
CA THR A 3 -5.62 6.88 17.12
C THR A 3 -6.04 5.94 16.00
N SER A 4 -5.92 6.38 14.75
CA SER A 4 -6.14 5.48 13.61
C SER A 4 -5.23 4.26 13.74
N PRO A 5 -5.71 3.05 13.46
CA PRO A 5 -4.87 1.88 13.53
C PRO A 5 -3.71 2.00 12.54
N LEU A 6 -2.56 1.44 12.94
CA LEU A 6 -1.38 1.37 12.09
C LEU A 6 -1.73 0.64 10.79
N SER A 7 -1.27 1.12 9.65
CA SER A 7 -1.54 0.41 8.40
C SER A 7 -0.66 -0.83 8.27
N LEU A 8 -1.11 -1.78 7.45
CA LEU A 8 -0.46 -3.08 7.28
C LEU A 8 1.03 -2.96 6.94
N TYR A 9 1.39 -2.06 6.03
CA TYR A 9 2.78 -1.87 5.58
C TYR A 9 3.58 -0.89 6.44
N ASP A 10 2.96 -0.26 7.43
CA ASP A 10 3.63 0.50 8.49
C ASP A 10 3.93 -0.39 9.72
N ALA A 11 3.25 -1.54 9.86
CA ALA A 11 3.46 -2.46 10.95
C ALA A 11 4.81 -3.17 10.83
N THR A 12 5.51 -3.29 11.96
CA THR A 12 6.76 -4.05 12.06
C THR A 12 6.48 -5.52 12.35
N LYS A 13 7.52 -6.37 12.25
CA LYS A 13 7.41 -7.76 12.67
C LYS A 13 7.01 -7.89 14.14
N ASP A 14 7.51 -6.99 14.99
CA ASP A 14 7.19 -6.98 16.42
C ASP A 14 5.72 -6.62 16.65
N ASP A 15 5.17 -5.68 15.89
CA ASP A 15 3.75 -5.33 15.96
C ASP A 15 2.86 -6.54 15.58
N ILE A 16 3.23 -7.27 14.55
CA ILE A 16 2.52 -8.47 14.12
C ILE A 16 2.66 -9.58 15.19
N ALA A 17 3.85 -9.76 15.73
CA ALA A 17 4.09 -10.74 16.79
C ALA A 17 3.27 -10.44 18.05
N ALA A 18 3.14 -9.18 18.42
CA ALA A 18 2.32 -8.76 19.54
C ALA A 18 0.83 -9.07 19.36
N LEU A 19 0.35 -9.08 18.13
CA LEU A 19 -1.03 -9.46 17.80
C LEU A 19 -1.29 -10.96 18.00
N PHE A 20 -0.25 -11.80 17.85
CA PHE A 20 -0.35 -13.25 17.94
C PHE A 20 0.61 -13.82 19.00
N PRO A 21 0.42 -13.47 20.30
CA PRO A 21 1.37 -13.87 21.34
C PRO A 21 1.40 -15.38 21.61
N ASN A 22 0.34 -16.09 21.26
CA ASN A 22 0.22 -17.54 21.46
C ASN A 22 0.64 -18.36 20.24
N GLU A 23 0.97 -17.71 19.12
CA GLU A 23 1.39 -18.38 17.90
C GLU A 23 2.91 -18.55 17.85
N PRO A 24 3.40 -19.63 17.21
CA PRO A 24 4.84 -19.81 17.03
C PRO A 24 5.46 -18.65 16.24
N LYS A 25 6.70 -18.29 16.58
CA LYS A 25 7.43 -17.17 15.97
C LYS A 25 7.54 -17.28 14.44
N TYR A 26 7.62 -18.50 13.91
CA TYR A 26 7.71 -18.68 12.46
C TYR A 26 6.46 -18.20 11.71
N ARG A 27 5.30 -18.10 12.38
CA ARG A 27 4.07 -17.57 11.78
C ARG A 27 4.23 -16.12 11.35
N VAL A 28 4.90 -15.32 12.16
CA VAL A 28 5.22 -13.92 11.81
C VAL A 28 6.09 -13.87 10.57
N GLY A 29 7.09 -14.75 10.49
CA GLY A 29 7.95 -14.88 9.31
C GLY A 29 7.16 -15.25 8.05
N GLN A 30 6.20 -16.17 8.16
CA GLN A 30 5.32 -16.57 7.06
C GLN A 30 4.44 -15.41 6.57
N ILE A 31 3.88 -14.63 7.50
CA ILE A 31 3.08 -13.44 7.17
C ILE A 31 3.97 -12.43 6.45
N TRP A 32 5.14 -12.14 7.00
CA TRP A 32 6.08 -11.18 6.43
C TRP A 32 6.51 -11.56 5.02
N GLN A 33 6.86 -12.83 4.83
CA GLN A 33 7.23 -13.36 3.52
C GLN A 33 6.07 -13.24 2.51
N ALA A 34 4.86 -13.56 2.93
CA ALA A 34 3.70 -13.45 2.07
C ALA A 34 3.44 -12.01 1.61
N LEU A 35 3.59 -11.05 2.53
CA LEU A 35 3.35 -9.63 2.23
C LEU A 35 4.44 -9.02 1.35
N TYR A 36 5.72 -9.26 1.67
CA TYR A 36 6.84 -8.52 1.09
C TYR A 36 7.62 -9.26 0.00
N GLU A 37 7.63 -10.58 0.02
CA GLU A 37 8.31 -11.37 -1.01
C GLU A 37 7.34 -11.90 -2.06
N LYS A 38 6.17 -12.38 -1.62
CA LYS A 38 5.15 -12.94 -2.51
C LYS A 38 4.08 -11.93 -2.90
N LEU A 39 4.10 -10.75 -2.32
CA LEU A 39 3.19 -9.62 -2.57
C LEU A 39 1.71 -10.02 -2.51
N LYS A 40 1.36 -10.89 -1.57
CA LYS A 40 -0.01 -11.38 -1.41
C LYS A 40 -0.83 -10.45 -0.53
N PRO A 41 -2.10 -10.21 -0.86
CA PRO A 41 -3.02 -9.59 0.10
C PRO A 41 -3.27 -10.53 1.28
N VAL A 42 -3.70 -9.97 2.41
CA VAL A 42 -3.89 -10.74 3.66
C VAL A 42 -4.81 -11.94 3.48
N ASP A 43 -5.91 -11.77 2.74
CA ASP A 43 -6.90 -12.82 2.49
C ASP A 43 -6.37 -13.98 1.61
N ALA A 44 -5.28 -13.76 0.89
CA ALA A 44 -4.62 -14.77 0.07
C ALA A 44 -3.48 -15.51 0.78
N ILE A 45 -3.19 -15.20 2.04
CA ILE A 45 -2.15 -15.89 2.83
C ILE A 45 -2.69 -17.25 3.28
N SER A 46 -2.33 -18.31 2.56
CA SER A 46 -2.89 -19.65 2.75
C SER A 46 -2.30 -20.45 3.91
N ASN A 47 -1.11 -20.07 4.40
CA ASN A 47 -0.40 -20.81 5.44
C ASN A 47 -0.71 -20.33 6.87
N ILE A 48 -1.69 -19.45 7.02
CA ILE A 48 -2.25 -19.05 8.30
C ILE A 48 -3.77 -19.32 8.30
N SER A 49 -4.35 -19.43 9.50
CA SER A 49 -5.78 -19.70 9.63
C SER A 49 -6.65 -18.52 9.17
N ALA A 50 -7.91 -18.78 8.85
CA ALA A 50 -8.87 -17.74 8.52
C ALA A 50 -9.05 -16.73 9.65
N SER A 51 -9.02 -17.20 10.91
CA SER A 51 -9.09 -16.36 12.09
C SER A 51 -7.89 -15.41 12.19
N MET A 52 -6.68 -15.90 11.91
CA MET A 52 -5.47 -15.05 11.89
C MET A 52 -5.54 -14.01 10.78
N ARG A 53 -6.01 -14.38 9.59
CA ARG A 53 -6.20 -13.42 8.48
C ARG A 53 -7.16 -12.31 8.86
N GLN A 54 -8.28 -12.66 9.49
CA GLN A 54 -9.27 -11.68 9.94
C GLN A 54 -8.69 -10.75 11.00
N GLN A 55 -8.03 -11.29 12.01
CA GLN A 55 -7.40 -10.49 13.07
C GLN A 55 -6.34 -9.53 12.52
N LEU A 56 -5.53 -10.01 11.56
CA LEU A 56 -4.50 -9.21 10.92
C LEU A 56 -5.11 -8.04 10.14
N ALA A 57 -6.15 -8.31 9.34
CA ALA A 57 -6.85 -7.29 8.55
C ALA A 57 -7.54 -6.23 9.41
N GLU A 58 -8.10 -6.64 10.55
CA GLU A 58 -8.77 -5.72 11.48
C GLU A 58 -7.77 -4.85 12.26
N ALA A 59 -6.66 -5.45 12.71
CA ALA A 59 -5.64 -4.73 13.48
C ALA A 59 -4.79 -3.81 12.60
N PHE A 60 -4.46 -4.24 11.39
CA PHE A 60 -3.61 -3.50 10.46
C PHE A 60 -4.30 -3.40 9.09
N PRO A 61 -5.27 -2.48 8.93
CA PRO A 61 -5.95 -2.32 7.66
C PRO A 61 -5.04 -1.76 6.57
N VAL A 62 -5.35 -2.05 5.33
CA VAL A 62 -4.66 -1.46 4.17
C VAL A 62 -4.94 0.05 4.10
N SER A 63 -4.01 0.81 3.58
CA SER A 63 -4.10 2.27 3.51
C SER A 63 -4.72 2.78 2.21
N LEU A 64 -4.67 2.01 1.14
CA LEU A 64 -5.06 2.44 -0.19
C LEU A 64 -6.33 1.76 -0.64
N GLN A 65 -7.28 2.58 -1.11
CA GLN A 65 -8.50 2.11 -1.75
C GLN A 65 -8.44 2.49 -3.23
N LEU A 66 -8.47 1.50 -4.11
CA LEU A 66 -8.46 1.74 -5.56
C LEU A 66 -9.78 2.41 -5.96
N GLN A 67 -9.67 3.58 -6.61
CA GLN A 67 -10.81 4.29 -7.17
C GLN A 67 -10.93 4.09 -8.67
N THR A 68 -9.81 4.19 -9.38
CA THR A 68 -9.78 4.09 -10.84
C THR A 68 -8.50 3.42 -11.29
N GLU A 69 -8.62 2.61 -12.32
CA GLU A 69 -7.50 2.01 -13.02
C GLU A 69 -7.65 2.34 -14.51
N GLN A 70 -6.62 2.91 -15.09
CA GLN A 70 -6.57 3.27 -16.51
C GLN A 70 -5.39 2.60 -17.18
N VAL A 71 -5.67 1.87 -18.26
CA VAL A 71 -4.66 1.20 -19.06
C VAL A 71 -4.56 1.93 -20.39
N ASN A 72 -3.34 2.22 -20.88
CA ASN A 72 -3.16 2.85 -22.16
C ASN A 72 -3.49 1.89 -23.31
N ALA A 73 -3.53 2.43 -24.56
CA ALA A 73 -3.93 1.66 -25.74
C ALA A 73 -3.02 0.44 -26.01
N ASP A 74 -1.73 0.54 -25.68
CA ASP A 74 -0.76 -0.53 -25.91
C ASP A 74 -0.73 -1.56 -24.75
N GLY A 75 -1.39 -1.26 -23.63
CA GLY A 75 -1.45 -2.16 -22.47
C GLY A 75 -0.18 -2.23 -21.64
N ASP A 76 0.78 -1.36 -21.91
CA ASP A 76 2.09 -1.35 -21.24
C ASP A 76 2.20 -0.33 -20.10
N THR A 77 1.19 0.51 -19.94
CA THR A 77 1.15 1.52 -18.87
C THR A 77 -0.19 1.47 -18.16
N VAL A 78 -0.15 1.32 -16.85
CA VAL A 78 -1.34 1.28 -16.00
C VAL A 78 -1.24 2.39 -14.97
N LYS A 79 -2.24 3.24 -14.89
CA LYS A 79 -2.35 4.31 -13.92
C LYS A 79 -3.43 3.96 -12.90
N PHE A 80 -3.05 3.95 -11.63
CA PHE A 80 -3.95 3.70 -10.51
C PHE A 80 -4.23 5.01 -9.79
N LEU A 81 -5.48 5.26 -9.45
CA LEU A 81 -5.87 6.33 -8.55
C LEU A 81 -6.33 5.70 -7.24
N PHE A 82 -5.65 6.03 -6.15
CA PHE A 82 -5.94 5.52 -4.82
C PHE A 82 -6.46 6.61 -3.89
N GLN A 83 -7.54 6.33 -3.18
CA GLN A 83 -7.96 7.12 -2.02
C GLN A 83 -7.17 6.65 -0.80
N LEU A 84 -6.71 7.61 0.00
CA LEU A 84 -5.99 7.33 1.25
C LEU A 84 -6.98 7.15 2.41
N ARG A 85 -6.83 6.05 3.15
CA ARG A 85 -7.66 5.79 4.35
C ARG A 85 -7.54 6.88 5.40
N ASN A 86 -6.34 7.41 5.58
CA ASN A 86 -6.05 8.44 6.59
C ASN A 86 -6.28 9.87 6.11
N GLY A 87 -6.94 10.02 4.97
CA GLY A 87 -7.27 11.33 4.41
C GLY A 87 -6.18 11.97 3.57
N GLY A 88 -6.53 13.06 2.94
CA GLY A 88 -5.72 13.78 1.98
C GLY A 88 -6.28 13.63 0.57
N HIS A 89 -5.65 14.31 -0.39
CA HIS A 89 -6.02 14.14 -1.80
C HIS A 89 -5.72 12.73 -2.26
N PRO A 90 -6.49 12.19 -3.22
CA PRO A 90 -6.14 10.93 -3.87
C PRO A 90 -4.75 11.00 -4.47
N ILE A 91 -4.08 9.84 -4.53
CA ILE A 91 -2.73 9.72 -5.08
C ILE A 91 -2.73 8.86 -6.32
N GLU A 92 -1.76 9.09 -7.19
CA GLU A 92 -1.57 8.32 -8.40
C GLU A 92 -0.33 7.42 -8.30
N THR A 93 -0.44 6.23 -8.86
CA THR A 93 0.66 5.28 -9.01
C THR A 93 0.65 4.82 -10.45
N VAL A 94 1.81 4.75 -11.09
CA VAL A 94 1.91 4.35 -12.49
C VAL A 94 2.84 3.16 -12.63
N LEU A 95 2.32 2.08 -13.21
CA LEU A 95 3.10 0.91 -13.62
C LEU A 95 3.44 1.04 -15.09
N MET A 96 4.70 0.93 -15.43
CA MET A 96 5.20 0.97 -16.80
C MET A 96 5.93 -0.33 -17.09
N LEU A 97 5.46 -1.05 -18.10
CA LEU A 97 6.02 -2.33 -18.52
C LEU A 97 6.91 -2.13 -19.74
N TYR A 98 8.14 -2.56 -19.65
CA TYR A 98 9.12 -2.57 -20.75
C TYR A 98 9.47 -4.02 -21.07
N ALA A 99 10.14 -4.22 -22.22
CA ALA A 99 10.52 -5.57 -22.65
C ALA A 99 11.44 -6.30 -21.65
N ASP A 100 12.25 -5.55 -20.92
CA ASP A 100 13.28 -6.08 -20.02
C ASP A 100 13.06 -5.73 -18.54
N ARG A 101 12.08 -4.88 -18.23
CA ARG A 101 11.85 -4.44 -16.84
C ARG A 101 10.43 -3.91 -16.65
N ALA A 102 10.03 -3.80 -15.41
CA ALA A 102 8.86 -3.05 -14.98
C ALA A 102 9.32 -1.88 -14.08
N THR A 103 8.68 -0.74 -14.22
CA THR A 103 8.97 0.45 -13.42
C THR A 103 7.68 0.93 -12.77
N VAL A 104 7.75 1.23 -11.48
CA VAL A 104 6.62 1.80 -10.74
C VAL A 104 6.97 3.22 -10.30
N CYS A 105 6.14 4.16 -10.70
CA CYS A 105 6.21 5.54 -10.21
C CYS A 105 5.24 5.69 -9.06
N VAL A 106 5.73 6.04 -7.87
CA VAL A 106 4.92 6.17 -6.66
C VAL A 106 4.83 7.62 -6.20
N SER A 107 3.71 7.97 -5.58
CA SER A 107 3.56 9.25 -4.90
C SER A 107 4.15 9.17 -3.49
N THR A 108 4.80 10.23 -3.05
CA THR A 108 5.36 10.35 -1.69
C THR A 108 4.64 11.40 -0.85
N GLN A 109 3.76 12.17 -1.49
CA GLN A 109 2.93 13.20 -0.86
C GLN A 109 1.51 13.09 -1.40
N ALA A 110 0.54 13.46 -0.58
CA ALA A 110 -0.82 13.74 -1.03
C ALA A 110 -0.88 15.21 -1.46
N GLY A 111 -0.92 15.44 -2.77
CA GLY A 111 -0.63 16.75 -3.36
C GLY A 111 0.87 17.04 -3.41
N CYS A 112 1.24 18.25 -3.79
CA CYS A 112 2.64 18.65 -3.88
C CYS A 112 2.83 20.11 -3.46
N ALA A 113 3.77 20.35 -2.54
CA ALA A 113 4.08 21.68 -2.02
C ALA A 113 4.79 22.58 -3.04
N MET A 114 5.33 22.00 -4.13
CA MET A 114 6.10 22.77 -5.12
C MET A 114 5.24 23.69 -5.97
N GLY A 115 3.94 23.43 -6.10
CA GLY A 115 3.01 24.30 -6.80
C GLY A 115 3.31 24.51 -8.29
N CYS A 116 3.94 23.54 -8.95
CA CYS A 116 4.32 23.64 -10.36
C CYS A 116 3.08 23.81 -11.25
N GLY A 117 3.06 24.87 -12.05
CA GLY A 117 1.91 25.19 -12.90
C GLY A 117 1.64 24.19 -14.04
N PHE A 118 2.64 23.40 -14.42
CA PHE A 118 2.53 22.36 -15.44
C PHE A 118 2.19 20.97 -14.87
N CYS A 119 2.15 20.82 -13.54
CA CYS A 119 1.93 19.53 -12.87
C CYS A 119 0.57 19.54 -12.19
N ALA A 120 -0.30 18.59 -12.54
CA ALA A 120 -1.64 18.48 -11.96
C ALA A 120 -1.58 18.26 -10.43
N THR A 121 -0.63 17.45 -9.94
CA THR A 121 -0.41 17.23 -8.52
C THR A 121 0.01 18.52 -7.81
N GLY A 122 0.88 19.32 -8.43
CA GLY A 122 1.29 20.61 -7.88
C GLY A 122 0.15 21.62 -7.83
N GLN A 123 -0.73 21.62 -8.83
CA GLN A 123 -1.90 22.51 -8.87
C GLN A 123 -2.94 22.15 -7.81
N ALA A 124 -3.07 20.86 -7.46
CA ALA A 124 -3.98 20.40 -6.42
C ALA A 124 -3.56 20.86 -5.00
N GLY A 125 -2.32 21.34 -4.84
CA GLY A 125 -1.78 21.75 -3.56
C GLY A 125 -1.27 20.58 -2.72
N PHE A 126 -0.68 20.90 -1.58
CA PHE A 126 -0.12 19.94 -0.64
C PHE A 126 -1.11 19.66 0.48
N THR A 127 -1.38 18.41 0.78
CA THR A 127 -2.20 18.00 1.92
C THR A 127 -1.33 17.44 3.05
N ARG A 128 -0.51 16.45 2.77
CA ARG A 128 0.39 15.82 3.76
C ARG A 128 1.45 14.93 3.10
N HIS A 129 2.48 14.60 3.85
CA HIS A 129 3.40 13.53 3.47
C HIS A 129 2.74 12.17 3.66
N LEU A 130 3.09 11.21 2.81
CA LEU A 130 2.66 9.83 2.98
C LEU A 130 3.55 9.12 4.01
N THR A 131 2.98 8.12 4.69
CA THR A 131 3.75 7.22 5.54
C THR A 131 4.59 6.26 4.69
N SER A 132 5.61 5.66 5.29
CA SER A 132 6.42 4.63 4.60
C SER A 132 5.54 3.49 4.10
N GLY A 133 4.56 3.06 4.88
CA GLY A 133 3.63 2.00 4.51
C GLY A 133 2.74 2.37 3.32
N GLU A 134 2.27 3.60 3.26
CA GLU A 134 1.48 4.10 2.12
C GLU A 134 2.31 4.15 0.83
N ILE A 135 3.60 4.45 0.92
CA ILE A 135 4.51 4.45 -0.23
C ILE A 135 4.76 3.02 -0.70
N VAL A 136 5.08 2.11 0.22
CA VAL A 136 5.36 0.70 -0.07
C VAL A 136 4.11 0.01 -0.64
N GLU A 137 2.94 0.28 -0.09
CA GLU A 137 1.69 -0.34 -0.54
C GLU A 137 1.39 -0.04 -2.02
N GLN A 138 1.74 1.15 -2.51
CA GLN A 138 1.59 1.49 -3.93
C GLN A 138 2.38 0.51 -4.82
N ALA A 139 3.63 0.22 -4.46
CA ALA A 139 4.46 -0.71 -5.21
C ALA A 139 3.91 -2.14 -5.15
N VAL A 140 3.45 -2.58 -3.98
CA VAL A 140 2.84 -3.91 -3.79
C VAL A 140 1.57 -4.06 -4.63
N ARG A 141 0.73 -3.02 -4.64
CA ARG A 141 -0.55 -3.05 -5.38
C ARG A 141 -0.36 -2.99 -6.88
N ALA A 142 0.73 -2.39 -7.36
CA ALA A 142 1.05 -2.30 -8.78
C ALA A 142 1.75 -3.57 -9.32
N ALA A 143 2.33 -4.37 -8.44
CA ALA A 143 3.10 -5.56 -8.82
C ALA A 143 2.24 -6.73 -9.32
#